data_7df84e9125bafec281b4145cbd747456
#
_entry.id   7df84e9125bafec281b4145cbd747456
#
_cell.length_a   1.000
_cell.length_b   1.000
_cell.length_c   1.000
_cell.angle_alpha   90.00
_cell.angle_beta   90.00
_cell.angle_gamma   90.00
#
_symmetry.space_group_name_H-M   'P 1'
#
loop_
_entity.id
_entity.type
_entity.pdbx_description
1 polymer ?
#
loop_
_entity_poly.entity_id
_entity_poly.type
_entity_poly.pdbx_seq_one_letter_code
_entity_poly.pdbx_strand_id
1 'polypeptide(L)'
;MPIAASSITWASAAGSSRNTLANANKVRDWRLYANFAQALIRIACRLYVDEGFAVDRANTAYALDASTIDLCLSFFPRASSRRTKAAVKLYTLLFLRGNIPTFVHISEGKFHAVNVLDLLPLEPSAFYIMDRGYLDFARLYHLALVGAFFPIRTKPNTQYSRLYSRPVDKSTGLKFDQTIVLTGVRTPRYYPEKWFSYVWCG
;
A
#
# COMPACT_ATOMS: atom_id res chain seq x y z
N MET A 1 -2.06 -21.77 31.48
CA MET A 1 -2.55 -20.72 32.39
C MET A 1 -3.45 -19.79 31.59
N PRO A 2 -4.73 -19.62 31.94
CA PRO A 2 -5.63 -18.74 31.21
C PRO A 2 -5.25 -17.29 31.49
N ILE A 3 -4.99 -16.54 30.44
CA ILE A 3 -4.81 -15.09 30.48
C ILE A 3 -6.16 -14.49 30.86
N ALA A 4 -6.22 -13.86 32.02
CA ALA A 4 -7.41 -13.14 32.47
C ALA A 4 -7.74 -12.05 31.46
N ALA A 5 -8.88 -12.17 30.81
CA ALA A 5 -9.47 -11.12 29.98
C ALA A 5 -9.75 -9.92 30.91
N SER A 6 -8.88 -8.93 30.90
CA SER A 6 -9.13 -7.63 31.45
C SER A 6 -10.29 -7.02 30.67
N SER A 7 -11.49 -7.10 31.24
CA SER A 7 -12.66 -6.40 30.70
C SER A 7 -12.40 -4.92 30.80
N ILE A 8 -12.01 -4.29 29.68
CA ILE A 8 -12.05 -2.84 29.54
C ILE A 8 -13.52 -2.46 29.53
N THR A 9 -14.04 -2.17 30.69
CA THR A 9 -15.35 -1.55 30.86
C THR A 9 -15.21 -0.15 30.29
N TRP A 10 -15.70 0.05 29.07
CA TRP A 10 -15.97 1.40 28.57
C TRP A 10 -17.04 1.97 29.47
N ALA A 11 -16.63 2.82 30.42
CA ALA A 11 -17.58 3.62 31.15
C ALA A 11 -18.38 4.38 30.09
N SER A 12 -19.61 3.92 29.87
CA SER A 12 -20.61 4.60 29.08
C SER A 12 -20.78 5.98 29.70
N ALA A 13 -20.06 6.97 29.18
CA ALA A 13 -20.28 8.35 29.54
C ALA A 13 -21.72 8.66 29.13
N ALA A 14 -22.58 8.72 30.15
CA ALA A 14 -23.98 9.05 29.99
C ALA A 14 -24.10 10.26 29.08
N GLY A 15 -24.78 10.08 27.90
CA GLY A 15 -25.34 11.17 27.15
C GLY A 15 -24.38 12.14 26.48
N SER A 16 -23.29 11.70 25.87
CA SER A 16 -22.54 12.56 24.94
C SER A 16 -23.39 12.81 23.69
N SER A 17 -23.88 14.04 23.53
CA SER A 17 -24.69 14.39 22.36
C SER A 17 -23.86 14.29 21.08
N ARG A 18 -24.50 14.07 19.92
CA ARG A 18 -23.85 14.11 18.58
C ARG A 18 -23.02 15.39 18.40
N ASN A 19 -23.49 16.52 18.94
CA ASN A 19 -22.81 17.79 18.87
C ASN A 19 -21.51 17.83 19.68
N THR A 20 -21.46 17.17 20.84
CA THR A 20 -20.25 17.08 21.66
C THR A 20 -19.15 16.31 20.93
N LEU A 21 -19.47 15.19 20.30
CA LEU A 21 -18.52 14.40 19.53
C LEU A 21 -18.04 15.14 18.27
N ALA A 22 -18.97 15.77 17.55
CA ALA A 22 -18.66 16.56 16.37
C ALA A 22 -17.75 17.76 16.71
N ASN A 23 -18.04 18.48 17.79
CA ASN A 23 -17.19 19.58 18.26
C ASN A 23 -15.82 19.10 18.73
N ALA A 24 -15.74 17.98 19.44
CA ALA A 24 -14.48 17.39 19.85
C ALA A 24 -13.61 17.05 18.62
N ASN A 25 -14.18 16.44 17.59
CA ASN A 25 -13.46 16.12 16.35
C ASN A 25 -13.05 17.37 15.55
N LYS A 26 -13.82 18.45 15.63
CA LYS A 26 -13.49 19.71 14.95
C LYS A 26 -12.32 20.46 15.61
N VAL A 27 -12.20 20.37 16.92
CA VAL A 27 -11.24 21.16 17.72
C VAL A 27 -9.95 20.39 17.99
N ARG A 28 -10.02 19.07 18.10
CA ARG A 28 -8.85 18.25 18.41
C ARG A 28 -7.89 18.16 17.22
N ASP A 29 -6.59 18.20 17.51
CA ASP A 29 -5.55 17.99 16.51
C ASP A 29 -5.65 16.56 15.95
N TRP A 30 -5.65 16.41 14.62
CA TRP A 30 -5.70 15.13 13.94
C TRP A 30 -4.53 14.19 14.30
N ARG A 31 -3.40 14.74 14.75
CA ARG A 31 -2.22 13.98 15.20
C ARG A 31 -2.54 13.06 16.37
N LEU A 32 -3.53 13.42 17.19
CA LEU A 32 -4.00 12.57 18.27
C LEU A 32 -4.54 11.24 17.74
N TYR A 33 -5.34 11.29 16.69
CA TYR A 33 -5.88 10.08 16.02
C TYR A 33 -4.79 9.31 15.28
N ALA A 34 -3.85 9.99 14.63
CA ALA A 34 -2.71 9.37 13.99
C ALA A 34 -1.81 8.62 14.99
N ASN A 35 -1.50 9.24 16.13
CA ASN A 35 -0.71 8.61 17.18
C ASN A 35 -1.43 7.41 17.81
N PHE A 36 -2.74 7.51 17.99
CA PHE A 36 -3.56 6.41 18.48
C PHE A 36 -3.57 5.24 17.51
N ALA A 37 -3.76 5.51 16.20
CA ALA A 37 -3.67 4.49 15.15
C ALA A 37 -2.30 3.81 15.16
N GLN A 38 -1.21 4.55 15.26
CA GLN A 38 0.15 4.01 15.35
C GLN A 38 0.36 3.15 16.61
N ALA A 39 -0.24 3.51 17.72
CA ALA A 39 -0.20 2.70 18.94
C ALA A 39 -0.94 1.37 18.74
N LEU A 40 -2.13 1.41 18.15
CA LEU A 40 -2.91 0.20 17.84
C LEU A 40 -2.20 -0.72 16.84
N ILE A 41 -1.59 -0.17 15.80
CA ILE A 41 -0.78 -0.91 14.82
C ILE A 41 0.35 -1.67 15.52
N ARG A 42 1.10 -0.99 16.42
CA ARG A 42 2.19 -1.64 17.17
C ARG A 42 1.70 -2.77 18.06
N ILE A 43 0.55 -2.64 18.68
CA ILE A 43 -0.07 -3.70 19.49
C ILE A 43 -0.49 -4.85 18.59
N ALA A 44 -1.20 -4.57 17.51
CA ALA A 44 -1.68 -5.57 16.56
C ALA A 44 -0.51 -6.37 15.94
N CYS A 45 0.55 -5.70 15.49
CA CYS A 45 1.72 -6.38 14.94
C CYS A 45 2.32 -7.43 15.89
N ARG A 46 2.31 -7.15 17.21
CA ARG A 46 2.82 -8.12 18.20
C ARG A 46 1.89 -9.31 18.40
N LEU A 47 0.58 -9.10 18.28
CA LEU A 47 -0.42 -10.15 18.50
C LEU A 47 -0.49 -11.14 17.33
N TYR A 48 -0.18 -10.67 16.11
CA TYR A 48 -0.36 -11.44 14.87
C TYR A 48 0.96 -11.86 14.20
N VAL A 49 2.09 -11.69 14.89
CA VAL A 49 3.42 -12.11 14.37
C VAL A 49 3.45 -13.60 13.98
N ASP A 50 2.76 -14.44 14.74
CA ASP A 50 2.79 -15.89 14.58
C ASP A 50 1.64 -16.45 13.75
N GLU A 51 0.74 -15.59 13.23
CA GLU A 51 -0.33 -16.09 12.36
C GLU A 51 0.20 -16.49 10.98
N GLY A 52 -0.10 -17.74 10.59
CA GLY A 52 0.25 -18.28 9.29
C GLY A 52 -0.51 -17.56 8.16
N PHE A 53 0.21 -17.13 7.15
CA PHE A 53 -0.38 -16.68 5.89
C PHE A 53 -0.65 -17.92 5.01
N ALA A 54 -1.76 -17.92 4.27
CA ALA A 54 -2.19 -19.04 3.43
C ALA A 54 -1.18 -19.42 2.32
N VAL A 55 -0.16 -18.60 2.11
CA VAL A 55 0.97 -18.86 1.21
C VAL A 55 2.21 -19.12 2.09
N ASP A 56 2.71 -20.34 2.05
CA ASP A 56 3.92 -20.77 2.75
C ASP A 56 5.15 -20.12 2.09
N ARG A 57 5.43 -18.87 2.49
CA ARG A 57 6.61 -18.13 2.05
C ARG A 57 7.37 -17.60 3.25
N ALA A 58 8.67 -17.88 3.24
CA ALA A 58 9.61 -17.38 4.24
C ALA A 58 9.73 -15.84 4.22
N ASN A 59 9.34 -15.19 3.10
CA ASN A 59 9.54 -13.77 2.89
C ASN A 59 8.31 -12.94 3.28
N THR A 60 8.56 -11.77 3.82
CA THR A 60 7.54 -10.76 4.16
C THR A 60 6.83 -10.26 2.90
N ALA A 61 5.50 -10.15 2.94
CA ALA A 61 4.71 -9.63 1.83
C ALA A 61 3.80 -8.49 2.28
N TYR A 62 3.83 -7.42 1.52
CA TYR A 62 3.04 -6.21 1.72
C TYR A 62 2.16 -5.92 0.51
N ALA A 63 0.97 -5.37 0.74
CA ALA A 63 0.12 -4.79 -0.30
C ALA A 63 0.02 -3.29 -0.10
N LEU A 64 0.31 -2.51 -1.13
CA LEU A 64 0.15 -1.06 -1.15
C LEU A 64 -1.10 -0.68 -1.92
N ASP A 65 -2.02 0.02 -1.25
CA ASP A 65 -3.24 0.52 -1.87
C ASP A 65 -3.52 1.98 -1.45
N ALA A 66 -4.38 2.63 -2.22
CA ALA A 66 -4.81 4.00 -1.97
C ALA A 66 -6.32 4.14 -2.05
N SER A 67 -6.91 4.57 -0.95
CA SER A 67 -8.32 4.93 -0.88
C SER A 67 -8.49 6.45 -1.04
N THR A 68 -9.44 6.88 -1.88
CA THR A 68 -9.80 8.28 -2.03
C THR A 68 -11.06 8.57 -1.23
N ILE A 69 -10.98 9.55 -0.35
CA ILE A 69 -12.09 10.02 0.47
C ILE A 69 -12.53 11.37 -0.09
N ASP A 70 -13.73 11.41 -0.71
CA ASP A 70 -14.31 12.65 -1.21
C ASP A 70 -14.81 13.50 -0.04
N LEU A 71 -14.47 14.78 -0.07
CA LEU A 71 -14.83 15.77 0.95
C LEU A 71 -15.69 16.87 0.34
N CYS A 72 -16.55 17.48 1.16
CA CYS A 72 -17.28 18.66 0.76
C CYS A 72 -16.32 19.86 0.64
N LEU A 73 -16.19 20.42 -0.56
CA LEU A 73 -15.26 21.52 -0.84
C LEU A 73 -15.54 22.78 0.00
N SER A 74 -16.79 23.04 0.32
CA SER A 74 -17.19 24.20 1.13
C SER A 74 -16.65 24.14 2.57
N PHE A 75 -16.47 22.92 3.10
CA PHE A 75 -15.92 22.71 4.44
C PHE A 75 -14.39 22.47 4.43
N PHE A 76 -13.85 22.03 3.30
CA PHE A 76 -12.43 21.64 3.17
C PHE A 76 -11.78 22.30 1.94
N PRO A 77 -11.69 23.62 1.85
CA PRO A 77 -11.19 24.32 0.67
C PRO A 77 -9.70 24.03 0.38
N ARG A 78 -8.91 23.69 1.41
CA ARG A 78 -7.48 23.32 1.28
C ARG A 78 -7.26 21.93 0.70
N ALA A 79 -8.24 21.03 0.83
CA ALA A 79 -8.16 19.65 0.29
C ALA A 79 -8.61 19.57 -1.17
N SER A 80 -8.56 20.67 -1.93
CA SER A 80 -8.98 20.73 -3.32
C SER A 80 -8.24 19.71 -4.18
N SER A 81 -8.98 18.74 -4.73
CA SER A 81 -8.49 17.73 -5.67
C SER A 81 -8.72 18.18 -7.12
N ARG A 82 -9.85 18.81 -7.39
CA ARG A 82 -10.25 19.42 -8.67
C ARG A 82 -10.95 20.75 -8.40
N ARG A 83 -11.24 21.51 -9.44
CA ARG A 83 -11.95 22.82 -9.33
C ARG A 83 -13.23 22.76 -8.49
N THR A 84 -13.93 21.63 -8.49
CA THR A 84 -15.24 21.44 -7.85
C THR A 84 -15.27 20.38 -6.75
N LYS A 85 -14.14 19.72 -6.44
CA LYS A 85 -14.11 18.63 -5.46
C LYS A 85 -12.92 18.75 -4.52
N ALA A 86 -13.16 18.55 -3.24
CA ALA A 86 -12.15 18.29 -2.25
C ALA A 86 -12.00 16.78 -2.08
N ALA A 87 -10.78 16.28 -1.93
CA ALA A 87 -10.51 14.88 -1.63
C ALA A 87 -9.23 14.74 -0.83
N VAL A 88 -9.19 13.72 -0.02
CA VAL A 88 -8.01 13.23 0.70
C VAL A 88 -7.71 11.84 0.22
N LYS A 89 -6.44 11.53 0.05
CA LYS A 89 -5.97 10.17 -0.25
C LYS A 89 -5.34 9.54 0.96
N LEU A 90 -5.77 8.35 1.27
CA LEU A 90 -5.21 7.49 2.31
C LEU A 90 -4.43 6.38 1.63
N TYR A 91 -3.12 6.35 1.83
CA TYR A 91 -2.24 5.28 1.37
C TYR A 91 -1.97 4.33 2.53
N THR A 92 -2.14 3.05 2.29
CA THR A 92 -1.96 2.02 3.31
C THR A 92 -1.02 0.95 2.79
N LEU A 93 0.04 0.67 3.53
CA LEU A 93 0.86 -0.52 3.33
C LEU A 93 0.39 -1.59 4.31
N LEU A 94 -0.24 -2.63 3.78
CA LEU A 94 -0.80 -3.73 4.55
C LEU A 94 0.19 -4.89 4.61
N PHE A 95 0.57 -5.32 5.81
CA PHE A 95 1.29 -6.56 6.01
C PHE A 95 0.33 -7.74 5.83
N LEU A 96 0.56 -8.58 4.83
CA LEU A 96 -0.40 -9.61 4.42
C LEU A 96 -0.49 -10.79 5.40
N ARG A 97 0.56 -11.04 6.19
CA ARG A 97 0.48 -11.97 7.31
C ARG A 97 -0.19 -11.26 8.49
N GLY A 98 -1.44 -11.47 8.74
CA GLY A 98 -2.22 -10.84 9.82
C GLY A 98 -3.06 -9.63 9.38
N ASN A 99 -3.00 -9.22 8.10
CA ASN A 99 -3.80 -8.11 7.54
C ASN A 99 -3.71 -6.79 8.33
N ILE A 100 -2.50 -6.46 8.78
CA ILE A 100 -2.27 -5.28 9.63
C ILE A 100 -1.65 -4.16 8.80
N PRO A 101 -2.18 -2.93 8.82
CA PRO A 101 -1.52 -1.78 8.23
C PRO A 101 -0.23 -1.47 9.00
N THR A 102 0.91 -1.47 8.31
CA THR A 102 2.22 -1.14 8.89
C THR A 102 2.64 0.29 8.61
N PHE A 103 2.09 0.87 7.55
CA PHE A 103 2.33 2.26 7.16
C PHE A 103 1.01 2.87 6.68
N VAL A 104 0.75 4.11 7.12
CA VAL A 104 -0.40 4.91 6.69
C VAL A 104 0.09 6.32 6.38
N HIS A 105 -0.24 6.82 5.19
CA HIS A 105 0.06 8.18 4.77
C HIS A 105 -1.20 8.86 4.25
N ILE A 106 -1.47 10.05 4.74
CA ILE A 106 -2.61 10.88 4.34
C ILE A 106 -2.09 12.07 3.54
N SER A 107 -2.62 12.27 2.36
CA SER A 107 -2.25 13.39 1.51
C SER A 107 -3.45 14.09 0.90
N GLU A 108 -3.22 15.27 0.36
CA GLU A 108 -4.20 15.96 -0.47
C GLU A 108 -4.52 15.15 -1.74
N GLY A 109 -5.72 15.33 -2.28
CA GLY A 109 -6.18 14.63 -3.48
C GLY A 109 -5.30 14.84 -4.73
N LYS A 110 -4.53 15.93 -4.77
CA LYS A 110 -3.58 16.24 -5.86
C LYS A 110 -2.26 15.46 -5.77
N PHE A 111 -1.95 14.87 -4.62
CA PHE A 111 -0.71 14.13 -4.44
C PHE A 111 -0.63 12.97 -5.44
N HIS A 112 0.47 12.87 -6.15
CA HIS A 112 0.66 11.82 -7.15
C HIS A 112 0.98 10.49 -6.45
N ALA A 113 0.24 9.42 -6.77
CA ALA A 113 0.33 8.15 -6.06
C ALA A 113 1.75 7.56 -6.01
N VAL A 114 2.52 7.71 -7.10
CA VAL A 114 3.90 7.17 -7.15
C VAL A 114 4.84 7.81 -6.11
N ASN A 115 4.54 9.01 -5.64
CA ASN A 115 5.40 9.69 -4.66
C ASN A 115 5.37 9.03 -3.28
N VAL A 116 4.33 8.23 -2.99
CA VAL A 116 4.29 7.49 -1.72
C VAL A 116 5.37 6.42 -1.64
N LEU A 117 5.87 5.93 -2.80
CA LEU A 117 6.96 4.94 -2.84
C LEU A 117 8.25 5.49 -2.21
N ASP A 118 8.46 6.81 -2.24
CA ASP A 118 9.62 7.46 -1.63
C ASP A 118 9.54 7.53 -0.09
N LEU A 119 8.34 7.24 0.47
CA LEU A 119 8.05 7.31 1.90
C LEU A 119 7.96 5.93 2.56
N LEU A 120 7.97 4.86 1.76
CA LEU A 120 7.79 3.50 2.29
C LEU A 120 9.02 3.03 3.08
N PRO A 121 8.80 2.35 4.21
CA PRO A 121 9.85 1.58 4.86
C PRO A 121 10.15 0.34 4.00
N LEU A 122 11.25 0.40 3.24
CA LEU A 122 11.64 -0.70 2.36
C LEU A 122 12.51 -1.71 3.10
N GLU A 123 12.18 -2.99 2.96
CA GLU A 123 12.90 -4.12 3.56
C GLU A 123 13.47 -5.01 2.46
N PRO A 124 14.75 -5.43 2.56
CA PRO A 124 15.34 -6.41 1.64
C PRO A 124 14.56 -7.73 1.67
N SER A 125 14.46 -8.38 0.52
CA SER A 125 13.77 -9.66 0.32
C SER A 125 12.25 -9.63 0.56
N ALA A 126 11.65 -8.48 0.89
CA ALA A 126 10.20 -8.33 1.00
C ALA A 126 9.53 -8.15 -0.36
N PHE A 127 8.28 -8.60 -0.44
CA PHE A 127 7.42 -8.41 -1.62
C PHE A 127 6.50 -7.21 -1.41
N TYR A 128 6.50 -6.26 -2.35
CA TYR A 128 5.61 -5.11 -2.38
C TYR A 128 4.62 -5.26 -3.54
N ILE A 129 3.42 -5.72 -3.26
CA ILE A 129 2.37 -5.92 -4.24
C ILE A 129 1.66 -4.60 -4.47
N MET A 130 1.62 -4.14 -5.72
CA MET A 130 1.13 -2.81 -6.07
C MET A 130 0.29 -2.83 -7.34
N ASP A 131 -0.67 -1.89 -7.44
CA ASP A 131 -1.40 -1.66 -8.69
C ASP A 131 -0.56 -0.88 -9.70
N ARG A 132 -0.96 -0.95 -10.98
CA ARG A 132 -0.32 -0.23 -12.11
C ARG A 132 -0.24 1.30 -11.93
N GLY A 133 -1.02 1.86 -11.01
CA GLY A 133 -0.95 3.27 -10.64
C GLY A 133 0.39 3.69 -10.06
N TYR A 134 1.14 2.73 -9.51
CA TYR A 134 2.47 2.93 -8.91
C TYR A 134 3.62 2.64 -9.89
N LEU A 135 3.33 2.39 -11.17
CA LEU A 135 4.36 2.11 -12.17
C LEU A 135 5.18 3.36 -12.48
N ASP A 136 6.32 3.47 -11.83
CA ASP A 136 7.36 4.47 -12.04
C ASP A 136 8.72 3.78 -12.02
N PHE A 137 9.40 3.75 -13.16
CA PHE A 137 10.61 2.94 -13.33
C PHE A 137 11.78 3.40 -12.46
N ALA A 138 11.90 4.71 -12.16
CA ALA A 138 12.96 5.19 -11.27
C ALA A 138 12.77 4.68 -9.84
N ARG A 139 11.55 4.73 -9.35
CA ARG A 139 11.21 4.25 -8.00
C ARG A 139 11.26 2.72 -7.90
N LEU A 140 10.79 2.01 -8.93
CA LEU A 140 10.91 0.56 -9.00
C LEU A 140 12.38 0.12 -9.04
N TYR A 141 13.25 0.88 -9.68
CA TYR A 141 14.68 0.62 -9.64
C TYR A 141 15.25 0.81 -8.23
N HIS A 142 14.79 1.81 -7.49
CA HIS A 142 15.17 1.99 -6.09
C HIS A 142 14.74 0.80 -5.22
N LEU A 143 13.53 0.25 -5.42
CA LEU A 143 13.11 -0.99 -4.75
C LEU A 143 14.03 -2.18 -5.09
N ALA A 144 14.41 -2.32 -6.36
CA ALA A 144 15.35 -3.36 -6.80
C ALA A 144 16.72 -3.21 -6.14
N LEU A 145 17.25 -1.98 -6.04
CA LEU A 145 18.53 -1.71 -5.37
C LEU A 145 18.53 -2.07 -3.88
N VAL A 146 17.39 -1.91 -3.21
CA VAL A 146 17.22 -2.36 -1.81
C VAL A 146 17.13 -3.89 -1.72
N GLY A 147 16.97 -4.59 -2.84
CA GLY A 147 16.76 -6.04 -2.88
C GLY A 147 15.32 -6.46 -2.57
N ALA A 148 14.35 -5.58 -2.75
CA ALA A 148 12.93 -5.87 -2.61
C ALA A 148 12.33 -6.40 -3.93
N PHE A 149 11.27 -7.18 -3.82
CA PHE A 149 10.49 -7.68 -4.96
C PHE A 149 9.19 -6.87 -5.10
N PHE A 150 8.77 -6.62 -6.34
CA PHE A 150 7.57 -5.80 -6.61
C PHE A 150 6.69 -6.41 -7.69
N PRO A 151 5.79 -7.33 -7.36
CA PRO A 151 4.72 -7.74 -8.25
C PRO A 151 3.84 -6.53 -8.61
N ILE A 152 3.85 -6.12 -9.87
CA ILE A 152 3.10 -4.95 -10.36
C ILE A 152 2.48 -5.24 -11.73
N ARG A 153 1.26 -4.75 -11.94
CA ARG A 153 0.62 -4.84 -13.25
C ARG A 153 1.22 -3.81 -14.20
N THR A 154 1.60 -4.25 -15.39
CA THR A 154 2.08 -3.36 -16.44
C THR A 154 0.96 -2.55 -17.09
N LYS A 155 1.31 -1.42 -17.71
CA LYS A 155 0.39 -0.66 -18.56
C LYS A 155 0.31 -1.31 -19.95
N PRO A 156 -0.83 -1.22 -20.66
CA PRO A 156 -0.98 -1.81 -21.99
C PRO A 156 0.04 -1.33 -23.03
N ASN A 157 0.56 -0.12 -22.85
CA ASN A 157 1.56 0.50 -23.73
C ASN A 157 3.01 0.27 -23.27
N THR A 158 3.25 -0.65 -22.35
CA THR A 158 4.60 -1.02 -21.93
C THR A 158 5.34 -1.70 -23.08
N GLN A 159 6.45 -1.12 -23.52
CA GLN A 159 7.28 -1.66 -24.59
C GLN A 159 8.35 -2.60 -24.00
N TYR A 160 8.40 -3.81 -24.50
CA TYR A 160 9.38 -4.81 -24.05
C TYR A 160 9.73 -5.79 -25.16
N SER A 161 10.90 -6.40 -25.06
CA SER A 161 11.33 -7.54 -25.84
C SER A 161 11.45 -8.76 -24.96
N ARG A 162 10.93 -9.89 -25.45
CA ARG A 162 11.08 -11.18 -24.78
C ARG A 162 12.48 -11.72 -24.99
N LEU A 163 13.14 -12.08 -23.91
CA LEU A 163 14.44 -12.76 -23.94
C LEU A 163 14.29 -14.27 -23.82
N TYR A 164 13.49 -14.70 -22.86
CA TYR A 164 13.32 -16.10 -22.54
C TYR A 164 11.88 -16.39 -22.12
N SER A 165 11.39 -17.62 -22.41
CA SER A 165 10.08 -18.10 -22.01
C SER A 165 10.23 -19.43 -21.29
N ARG A 166 9.64 -19.54 -20.10
CA ARG A 166 9.60 -20.77 -19.32
C ARG A 166 8.33 -21.55 -19.63
N PRO A 167 8.38 -22.91 -19.59
CA PRO A 167 7.16 -23.70 -19.68
C PRO A 167 6.27 -23.38 -18.46
N VAL A 168 4.97 -23.29 -18.70
CA VAL A 168 3.97 -23.04 -17.66
C VAL A 168 2.91 -24.12 -17.65
N ASP A 169 2.44 -24.44 -16.46
CA ASP A 169 1.24 -25.27 -16.31
C ASP A 169 0.00 -24.42 -16.53
N LYS A 170 -0.68 -24.62 -17.64
CA LYS A 170 -1.89 -23.87 -17.99
C LYS A 170 -3.09 -24.17 -17.09
N SER A 171 -3.07 -25.29 -16.35
CA SER A 171 -4.12 -25.64 -15.41
C SER A 171 -4.19 -24.67 -14.23
N THR A 172 -3.08 -23.98 -13.93
CA THR A 172 -2.99 -22.94 -12.89
C THR A 172 -3.56 -21.58 -13.30
N GLY A 173 -4.04 -21.45 -14.54
CA GLY A 173 -4.49 -20.17 -15.10
C GLY A 173 -3.36 -19.29 -15.64
N LEU A 174 -2.10 -19.73 -15.56
CA LEU A 174 -0.96 -19.03 -16.15
C LEU A 174 -0.96 -19.21 -17.67
N LYS A 175 -0.87 -18.11 -18.42
CA LYS A 175 -0.73 -18.13 -19.87
C LYS A 175 0.72 -18.25 -20.31
N PHE A 176 1.61 -17.52 -19.64
CA PHE A 176 3.05 -17.56 -19.89
C PHE A 176 3.85 -17.02 -18.69
N ASP A 177 5.11 -17.45 -18.62
CA ASP A 177 6.17 -16.91 -17.76
C ASP A 177 7.36 -16.56 -18.64
N GLN A 178 7.73 -15.28 -18.66
CA GLN A 178 8.75 -14.76 -19.57
C GLN A 178 9.74 -13.86 -18.84
N THR A 179 10.99 -13.92 -19.25
CA THR A 179 11.97 -12.90 -18.92
C THR A 179 11.98 -11.88 -20.06
N ILE A 180 11.81 -10.62 -19.73
CA ILE A 180 11.70 -9.53 -20.69
C ILE A 180 12.73 -8.43 -20.43
N VAL A 181 13.01 -7.65 -21.45
CA VAL A 181 13.75 -6.39 -21.40
C VAL A 181 12.84 -5.26 -21.79
N LEU A 182 12.83 -4.20 -21.02
CA LEU A 182 12.08 -2.99 -21.35
C LEU A 182 12.80 -2.22 -22.47
N THR A 183 12.09 -1.95 -23.57
CA THR A 183 12.64 -1.32 -24.79
C THR A 183 12.16 0.10 -25.02
N GLY A 184 11.34 0.65 -24.11
CA GLY A 184 10.86 2.01 -24.22
C GLY A 184 12.00 3.04 -24.20
N VAL A 185 11.91 4.07 -25.04
CA VAL A 185 12.99 5.08 -25.26
C VAL A 185 13.51 5.71 -23.97
N ARG A 186 12.66 5.92 -22.95
CA ARG A 186 13.04 6.53 -21.67
C ARG A 186 13.33 5.51 -20.57
N THR A 187 12.89 4.28 -20.72
CA THR A 187 12.94 3.26 -19.64
C THR A 187 14.37 2.90 -19.24
N PRO A 188 15.34 2.68 -20.16
CA PRO A 188 16.72 2.36 -19.79
C PRO A 188 17.43 3.45 -18.98
N ARG A 189 16.96 4.70 -19.09
CA ARG A 189 17.50 5.82 -18.31
C ARG A 189 17.09 5.75 -16.84
N TYR A 190 15.92 5.25 -16.56
CA TYR A 190 15.33 5.21 -15.22
C TYR A 190 15.45 3.84 -14.55
N TYR A 191 15.55 2.79 -15.35
CA TYR A 191 15.74 1.41 -14.91
C TYR A 191 16.82 0.78 -15.78
N PRO A 192 18.10 0.90 -15.42
CA PRO A 192 19.22 0.41 -16.22
C PRO A 192 19.35 -1.12 -16.19
N GLU A 193 18.77 -1.81 -15.23
CA GLU A 193 18.72 -3.26 -15.20
C GLU A 193 17.86 -3.79 -16.34
N LYS A 194 18.37 -4.86 -16.99
CA LYS A 194 17.78 -5.35 -18.23
C LYS A 194 16.68 -6.39 -18.05
N TRP A 195 16.45 -6.90 -16.83
CA TRP A 195 15.69 -8.14 -16.63
C TRP A 195 14.49 -7.95 -15.75
N PHE A 196 13.30 -8.34 -16.27
CA PHE A 196 12.07 -8.48 -15.48
C PHE A 196 11.50 -9.87 -15.70
N SER A 197 10.99 -10.49 -14.64
CA SER A 197 10.10 -11.64 -14.79
C SER A 197 8.69 -11.13 -15.10
N TYR A 198 8.11 -11.58 -16.20
CA TYR A 198 6.77 -11.20 -16.64
C TYR A 198 5.89 -12.43 -16.68
N VAL A 199 4.91 -12.48 -15.78
CA VAL A 199 3.96 -13.57 -15.66
C VAL A 199 2.57 -13.07 -16.02
N TRP A 200 1.85 -13.78 -16.85
CA TRP A 200 0.49 -13.45 -17.24
C TRP A 200 -0.48 -14.53 -16.79
N CYS A 201 -1.45 -14.11 -15.93
CA CYS A 201 -2.64 -14.90 -15.58
C CYS A 201 -3.82 -14.41 -16.43
N GLY A 202 -4.62 -15.35 -16.94
CA GLY A 202 -5.76 -15.05 -17.77
C GLY A 202 -6.94 -14.45 -17.03
#